data_145f405390f9c4c389a72e246119bec1
#
_entry.id   145f405390f9c4c389a72e246119bec1
#
_cell.length_a   1.000
_cell.length_b   1.000
_cell.length_c   1.000
_cell.angle_alpha   90.00
_cell.angle_beta   90.00
_cell.angle_gamma   90.00
#
_symmetry.space_group_name_H-M   'P 1'
#
loop_
_entity.id
_entity.type
_entity.pdbx_description
1 polymer ?
#
loop_
_entity_poly.entity_id
_entity_poly.type
_entity_poly.pdbx_seq_one_letter_code
_entity_poly.pdbx_strand_id
1 'polypeptide(L)'
;MVLSEPGLYPLAASSGVVSGSAIAGGAEKESLEDLKARILARKRNPPQGGNEADYERFGEGLSHVSQAWARRPDGGPGSLAIWFLNAEGEIPVQSEIDQYMDHLHSRRLLGLRDIQINAPVDVPLNITVDLDPDTVDLRERVTASIKAMLKERSRPGLPPKRPGLADDDFILSRSWISEAISTVVGEDSHVLALPAGDLTYSVGRMPLTVNVSFV
;
A
#
# COMPACT_ATOMS: atom_id res chain seq x y z
N MET A 1 21.90 -16.28 28.18
CA MET A 1 22.68 -16.03 26.93
C MET A 1 24.11 -15.83 27.35
N VAL A 2 25.02 -16.64 26.86
CA VAL A 2 26.46 -16.54 27.14
C VAL A 2 27.13 -15.90 25.93
N LEU A 3 27.87 -14.81 26.16
CA LEU A 3 28.65 -14.17 25.10
C LEU A 3 29.93 -14.97 24.86
N SER A 4 30.10 -15.48 23.65
CA SER A 4 31.22 -16.42 23.33
C SER A 4 32.57 -15.77 23.06
N GLU A 5 32.67 -14.44 22.97
CA GLU A 5 33.89 -13.71 22.66
C GLU A 5 34.09 -12.47 23.56
N PRO A 6 34.40 -12.64 24.85
CA PRO A 6 34.56 -11.51 25.76
C PRO A 6 35.76 -10.61 25.48
N GLY A 7 36.69 -11.03 24.61
CA GLY A 7 37.86 -10.23 24.25
C GLY A 7 37.65 -9.12 23.24
N LEU A 8 36.59 -9.20 22.42
CA LEU A 8 36.24 -8.19 21.42
C LEU A 8 35.47 -6.99 22.02
N TYR A 9 34.85 -7.20 23.17
CA TYR A 9 34.05 -6.17 23.86
C TYR A 9 34.41 -6.15 25.36
N PRO A 10 35.53 -5.54 25.75
CA PRO A 10 36.03 -5.60 27.13
C PRO A 10 35.12 -4.98 28.18
N LEU A 11 34.12 -4.22 27.76
CA LEU A 11 33.09 -3.65 28.65
C LEU A 11 31.79 -4.46 28.67
N ALA A 12 31.68 -5.52 27.86
CA ALA A 12 30.49 -6.36 27.84
C ALA A 12 30.60 -7.45 28.92
N ALA A 13 29.55 -7.60 29.70
CA ALA A 13 29.46 -8.72 30.64
C ALA A 13 29.48 -10.05 29.89
N SER A 14 30.24 -11.04 30.41
CA SER A 14 30.32 -12.39 29.83
C SER A 14 28.98 -13.16 29.90
N SER A 15 28.02 -12.68 30.70
CA SER A 15 26.68 -13.20 30.79
C SER A 15 25.70 -12.07 31.01
N GLY A 16 24.58 -12.09 30.30
CA GLY A 16 23.45 -11.17 30.49
C GLY A 16 22.27 -11.92 31.10
N VAL A 17 21.64 -11.32 32.08
CA VAL A 17 20.37 -11.80 32.63
C VAL A 17 19.25 -11.06 31.94
N VAL A 18 18.37 -11.78 31.27
CA VAL A 18 17.09 -11.21 30.80
C VAL A 18 16.20 -11.03 32.01
N SER A 19 16.07 -9.77 32.47
CA SER A 19 15.20 -9.45 33.60
C SER A 19 13.74 -9.47 33.16
N GLY A 20 12.91 -10.17 33.91
CA GLY A 20 11.47 -10.16 33.75
C GLY A 20 10.93 -11.17 32.75
N SER A 21 9.69 -11.03 32.43
CA SER A 21 8.94 -11.80 31.46
C SER A 21 9.65 -11.93 30.11
N ALA A 22 9.45 -13.06 29.48
CA ALA A 22 9.92 -13.50 28.18
C ALA A 22 10.34 -12.38 27.19
N ILE A 23 11.32 -12.68 26.34
CA ILE A 23 11.65 -11.84 25.19
C ILE A 23 10.37 -11.60 24.41
N ALA A 24 9.86 -10.36 24.48
CA ALA A 24 8.65 -9.93 23.80
C ALA A 24 9.02 -9.11 22.53
N GLY A 25 8.13 -9.07 21.55
CA GLY A 25 8.34 -8.29 20.32
C GLY A 25 8.96 -9.08 19.15
N GLY A 26 9.00 -10.41 19.24
CA GLY A 26 9.29 -11.25 18.07
C GLY A 26 8.10 -11.20 17.08
N ALA A 27 8.40 -11.06 15.79
CA ALA A 27 7.41 -11.23 14.73
C ALA A 27 7.34 -12.71 14.31
N GLU A 28 6.19 -13.13 13.81
CA GLU A 28 6.02 -14.42 13.15
C GLU A 28 7.00 -14.57 11.98
N LYS A 29 7.35 -15.81 11.67
CA LYS A 29 8.24 -16.10 10.54
C LYS A 29 7.57 -15.65 9.25
N GLU A 30 8.27 -14.83 8.47
CA GLU A 30 7.84 -14.37 7.14
C GLU A 30 7.47 -15.57 6.26
N SER A 31 6.36 -15.47 5.52
CA SER A 31 5.97 -16.50 4.55
C SER A 31 6.96 -16.55 3.37
N LEU A 32 7.03 -17.69 2.68
CA LEU A 32 7.88 -17.81 1.47
C LEU A 32 7.42 -16.87 0.35
N GLU A 33 6.15 -16.60 0.24
CA GLU A 33 5.60 -15.70 -0.77
C GLU A 33 5.95 -14.24 -0.45
N ASP A 34 5.85 -13.82 0.81
CA ASP A 34 6.24 -12.47 1.24
C ASP A 34 7.74 -12.26 1.08
N LEU A 35 8.55 -13.26 1.47
CA LEU A 35 10.00 -13.23 1.25
C LEU A 35 10.34 -13.06 -0.24
N LYS A 36 9.67 -13.82 -1.10
CA LYS A 36 9.85 -13.78 -2.55
C LYS A 36 9.45 -12.41 -3.12
N ALA A 37 8.28 -11.89 -2.70
CA ALA A 37 7.81 -10.57 -3.09
C ALA A 37 8.81 -9.47 -2.67
N ARG A 38 9.31 -9.51 -1.43
CA ARG A 38 10.30 -8.58 -0.90
C ARG A 38 11.65 -8.64 -1.64
N ILE A 39 12.14 -9.86 -1.96
CA ILE A 39 13.38 -10.03 -2.75
C ILE A 39 13.21 -9.48 -4.16
N LEU A 40 12.07 -9.76 -4.81
CA LEU A 40 11.78 -9.27 -6.16
C LEU A 40 11.63 -7.74 -6.19
N ALA A 41 10.93 -7.18 -5.21
CA ALA A 41 10.81 -5.72 -5.05
C ALA A 41 12.18 -5.06 -4.89
N ARG A 42 13.06 -5.63 -4.05
CA ARG A 42 14.43 -5.11 -3.86
C ARG A 42 15.31 -5.22 -5.11
N LYS A 43 15.11 -6.26 -5.93
CA LYS A 43 15.83 -6.41 -7.20
C LYS A 43 15.32 -5.44 -8.27
N ARG A 44 14.00 -5.20 -8.32
CA ARG A 44 13.39 -4.25 -9.27
C ARG A 44 13.73 -2.80 -8.94
N ASN A 45 13.73 -2.48 -7.65
CA ASN A 45 13.98 -1.14 -7.14
C ASN A 45 15.12 -1.20 -6.10
N PRO A 46 16.40 -1.30 -6.53
CA PRO A 46 17.52 -1.28 -5.59
C PRO A 46 17.57 0.06 -4.85
N PRO A 47 17.96 0.08 -3.57
CA PRO A 47 18.13 1.32 -2.82
C PRO A 47 19.11 2.25 -3.52
N GLN A 48 18.69 3.49 -3.78
CA GLN A 48 19.51 4.50 -4.45
C GLN A 48 19.80 5.71 -3.54
N GLY A 49 19.44 5.60 -2.27
CA GLY A 49 19.69 6.66 -1.29
C GLY A 49 18.71 7.83 -1.41
N GLY A 50 17.46 7.60 -1.81
CA GLY A 50 16.42 8.62 -1.79
C GLY A 50 15.67 8.80 -3.11
N ASN A 51 15.47 7.73 -3.86
CA ASN A 51 14.48 7.71 -4.93
C ASN A 51 13.06 7.57 -4.36
N GLU A 52 12.02 7.71 -5.18
CA GLU A 52 10.62 7.60 -4.78
C GLU A 52 10.35 6.27 -4.05
N ALA A 53 10.83 5.14 -4.58
CA ALA A 53 10.68 3.83 -3.98
C ALA A 53 11.39 3.66 -2.62
N ASP A 54 12.43 4.43 -2.33
CA ASP A 54 13.07 4.42 -1.01
C ASP A 54 12.16 5.07 0.03
N TYR A 55 11.47 6.18 -0.33
CA TYR A 55 10.54 6.85 0.56
C TYR A 55 9.25 6.05 0.78
N GLU A 56 8.75 5.34 -0.24
CA GLU A 56 7.66 4.37 -0.09
C GLU A 56 8.03 3.31 0.96
N ARG A 57 9.19 2.68 0.82
CA ARG A 57 9.68 1.67 1.78
C ARG A 57 9.94 2.21 3.17
N PHE A 58 10.33 3.46 3.32
CA PHE A 58 10.48 4.07 4.64
C PHE A 58 9.13 4.18 5.36
N GLY A 59 8.06 4.45 4.61
CA GLY A 59 6.70 4.45 5.14
C GLY A 59 6.21 3.04 5.46
N GLU A 60 6.34 2.10 4.53
CA GLU A 60 5.94 0.71 4.72
C GLU A 60 6.69 0.01 5.87
N GLY A 61 7.83 0.57 6.30
CA GLY A 61 8.54 0.15 7.52
C GLY A 61 7.87 0.57 8.83
N LEU A 62 6.83 1.39 8.79
CA LEU A 62 6.02 1.79 9.94
C LEU A 62 4.86 0.81 10.13
N SER A 63 4.60 0.41 11.38
CA SER A 63 3.55 -0.57 11.70
C SER A 63 2.13 -0.09 11.38
N HIS A 64 1.94 1.22 11.24
CA HIS A 64 0.64 1.84 10.94
C HIS A 64 0.47 2.19 9.44
N VAL A 65 1.36 1.75 8.56
CA VAL A 65 1.29 1.98 7.12
C VAL A 65 1.21 0.65 6.38
N SER A 66 0.18 0.47 5.56
CA SER A 66 0.02 -0.73 4.73
C SER A 66 0.59 -0.56 3.33
N GLN A 67 0.39 0.61 2.74
CA GLN A 67 0.84 0.94 1.39
C GLN A 67 1.21 2.43 1.33
N ALA A 68 2.24 2.75 0.56
CA ALA A 68 2.65 4.13 0.33
C ALA A 68 3.03 4.35 -1.13
N TRP A 69 2.79 5.56 -1.63
CA TRP A 69 3.10 5.98 -3.00
C TRP A 69 3.77 7.34 -2.95
N ALA A 70 4.98 7.42 -3.47
CA ALA A 70 5.78 8.63 -3.50
C ALA A 70 5.92 9.14 -4.94
N ARG A 71 5.85 10.45 -5.11
CA ARG A 71 6.05 11.10 -6.40
C ARG A 71 6.66 12.49 -6.20
N ARG A 72 7.53 12.89 -7.12
CA ARG A 72 7.99 14.28 -7.18
C ARG A 72 6.88 15.12 -7.83
N PRO A 73 6.30 16.08 -7.11
CA PRO A 73 5.42 17.05 -7.74
C PRO A 73 6.22 18.00 -8.64
N ASP A 74 5.56 18.71 -9.53
CA ASP A 74 6.19 19.67 -10.45
C ASP A 74 6.89 20.88 -9.77
N GLY A 75 6.92 20.90 -8.44
CA GLY A 75 7.55 21.95 -7.62
C GLY A 75 9.09 22.02 -7.70
N GLY A 76 9.72 21.22 -8.58
CA GLY A 76 11.15 21.26 -8.82
C GLY A 76 11.98 20.32 -7.94
N PRO A 77 13.32 20.41 -8.06
CA PRO A 77 14.22 19.55 -7.30
C PRO A 77 14.13 19.81 -5.80
N GLY A 78 13.99 18.72 -5.04
CA GLY A 78 13.93 18.76 -3.57
C GLY A 78 12.51 18.73 -2.99
N SER A 79 11.48 18.57 -3.82
CA SER A 79 10.10 18.33 -3.37
C SER A 79 9.70 16.84 -3.52
N LEU A 80 8.88 16.34 -2.60
CA LEU A 80 8.34 14.99 -2.61
C LEU A 80 6.92 15.01 -2.03
N ALA A 81 5.98 14.43 -2.73
CA ALA A 81 4.63 14.18 -2.24
C ALA A 81 4.44 12.68 -2.01
N ILE A 82 3.86 12.32 -0.88
CA ILE A 82 3.60 10.93 -0.50
C ILE A 82 2.13 10.80 -0.14
N TRP A 83 1.51 9.75 -0.63
CA TRP A 83 0.17 9.29 -0.20
C TRP A 83 0.35 7.93 0.45
N PHE A 84 -0.46 7.62 1.45
CA PHE A 84 -0.41 6.31 2.09
C PHE A 84 -1.78 5.90 2.64
N LEU A 85 -1.92 4.61 2.92
CA LEU A 85 -3.04 4.04 3.66
C LEU A 85 -2.53 3.53 5.01
N ASN A 86 -3.39 3.59 6.02
CA ASN A 86 -3.07 3.06 7.34
C ASN A 86 -2.99 1.52 7.34
N ALA A 87 -2.69 0.91 8.47
CA ALA A 87 -2.51 -0.54 8.60
C ALA A 87 -3.75 -1.33 8.18
N GLU A 88 -4.93 -0.78 8.38
CA GLU A 88 -6.23 -1.35 8.01
C GLU A 88 -6.53 -1.19 6.52
N GLY A 89 -5.74 -0.38 5.80
CA GLY A 89 -5.97 -0.05 4.39
C GLY A 89 -6.98 1.07 4.20
N GLU A 90 -7.16 1.91 5.20
CA GLU A 90 -8.08 3.04 5.22
C GLU A 90 -7.34 4.37 5.09
N ILE A 91 -8.10 5.47 4.97
CA ILE A 91 -7.54 6.82 4.92
C ILE A 91 -6.90 7.16 6.27
N PRO A 92 -5.62 7.56 6.29
CA PRO A 92 -4.93 7.87 7.53
C PRO A 92 -5.51 9.10 8.23
N VAL A 93 -5.49 9.08 9.56
CA VAL A 93 -5.83 10.24 10.38
C VAL A 93 -4.61 11.15 10.56
N GLN A 94 -4.84 12.40 10.98
CA GLN A 94 -3.77 13.40 11.08
C GLN A 94 -2.59 12.94 11.95
N SER A 95 -2.85 12.25 13.06
CA SER A 95 -1.78 11.75 13.93
C SER A 95 -0.87 10.71 13.25
N GLU A 96 -1.38 9.91 12.32
CA GLU A 96 -0.60 8.95 11.53
C GLU A 96 0.25 9.67 10.47
N ILE A 97 -0.30 10.74 9.88
CA ILE A 97 0.43 11.62 8.96
C ILE A 97 1.62 12.27 9.69
N ASP A 98 1.39 12.78 10.88
CA ASP A 98 2.43 13.44 11.70
C ASP A 98 3.53 12.43 12.09
N GLN A 99 3.18 11.21 12.48
CA GLN A 99 4.13 10.15 12.79
C GLN A 99 4.96 9.75 11.57
N TYR A 100 4.34 9.66 10.40
CA TYR A 100 5.06 9.37 9.16
C TYR A 100 6.04 10.50 8.83
N MET A 101 5.61 11.75 8.97
CA MET A 101 6.46 12.92 8.75
C MET A 101 7.68 12.91 9.69
N ASP A 102 7.49 12.68 10.98
CA ASP A 102 8.56 12.61 11.97
C ASP A 102 9.56 11.49 11.65
N HIS A 103 9.05 10.34 11.22
CA HIS A 103 9.89 9.23 10.80
C HIS A 103 10.77 9.59 9.59
N LEU A 104 10.21 10.27 8.59
CA LEU A 104 10.96 10.70 7.42
C LEU A 104 11.98 11.80 7.74
N HIS A 105 11.68 12.69 8.67
CA HIS A 105 12.61 13.76 9.05
C HIS A 105 13.96 13.21 9.53
N SER A 106 13.98 12.05 10.18
CA SER A 106 15.21 11.39 10.63
C SER A 106 16.00 10.70 9.51
N ARG A 107 15.40 10.50 8.33
CA ARG A 107 15.96 9.72 7.22
C ARG A 107 16.05 10.48 5.90
N ARG A 108 15.53 11.71 5.86
CA ARG A 108 15.55 12.51 4.63
C ARG A 108 16.97 12.86 4.19
N LEU A 109 17.19 12.90 2.90
CA LEU A 109 18.41 13.45 2.31
C LEU A 109 18.51 14.97 2.53
N LEU A 110 19.73 15.48 2.67
CA LEU A 110 20.00 16.90 2.87
C LEU A 110 19.43 17.82 1.75
N GLY A 111 19.26 17.29 0.54
CA GLY A 111 18.71 18.03 -0.59
C GLY A 111 17.18 18.04 -0.67
N LEU A 112 16.49 17.27 0.16
CA LEU A 112 15.03 17.21 0.19
C LEU A 112 14.50 18.28 1.14
N ARG A 113 13.85 19.31 0.60
CA ARG A 113 13.41 20.49 1.35
C ARG A 113 11.92 20.43 1.71
N ASP A 114 11.11 20.03 0.74
CA ASP A 114 9.66 20.03 0.83
C ASP A 114 9.14 18.60 0.73
N ILE A 115 8.65 18.07 1.85
CA ILE A 115 7.98 16.77 1.91
C ILE A 115 6.53 17.02 2.29
N GLN A 116 5.62 16.57 1.45
CA GLN A 116 4.19 16.63 1.67
C GLN A 116 3.66 15.21 1.85
N ILE A 117 3.04 14.95 2.98
CA ILE A 117 2.35 13.68 3.24
C ILE A 117 0.86 13.96 3.20
N ASN A 118 0.18 13.25 2.31
CA ASN A 118 -1.21 13.48 1.99
C ASN A 118 -2.05 12.23 2.25
N ALA A 119 -3.24 12.42 2.79
CA ALA A 119 -4.27 11.38 2.79
C ALA A 119 -4.89 11.28 1.37
N PRO A 120 -5.08 10.08 0.83
CA PRO A 120 -5.87 9.92 -0.38
C PRO A 120 -7.34 10.34 -0.15
N VAL A 121 -8.00 10.74 -1.22
CA VAL A 121 -9.44 11.02 -1.20
C VAL A 121 -10.17 9.81 -1.76
N ASP A 122 -11.08 9.23 -0.97
CA ASP A 122 -11.92 8.14 -1.44
C ASP A 122 -12.95 8.63 -2.48
N VAL A 123 -12.98 7.96 -3.61
CA VAL A 123 -14.01 8.10 -4.62
C VAL A 123 -14.69 6.74 -4.79
N PRO A 124 -15.87 6.55 -4.19
CA PRO A 124 -16.51 5.23 -4.14
C PRO A 124 -16.70 4.59 -5.51
N LEU A 125 -16.39 3.31 -5.61
CA LEU A 125 -16.66 2.50 -6.77
C LEU A 125 -18.08 1.93 -6.68
N ASN A 126 -18.94 2.32 -7.60
CA ASN A 126 -20.30 1.80 -7.70
C ASN A 126 -20.36 0.75 -8.80
N ILE A 127 -20.77 -0.45 -8.45
CA ILE A 127 -20.87 -1.61 -9.33
C ILE A 127 -22.33 -2.04 -9.38
N THR A 128 -22.84 -2.30 -10.59
CA THR A 128 -24.13 -2.97 -10.80
C THR A 128 -23.87 -4.21 -11.65
N VAL A 129 -24.23 -5.36 -11.14
CA VAL A 129 -23.97 -6.64 -11.78
C VAL A 129 -25.16 -7.56 -11.65
N ASP A 130 -25.46 -8.28 -12.73
CA ASP A 130 -26.39 -9.40 -12.77
C ASP A 130 -25.58 -10.69 -12.76
N LEU A 131 -25.92 -11.62 -11.87
CA LEU A 131 -25.20 -12.88 -11.67
C LEU A 131 -26.08 -14.08 -12.01
N ASP A 132 -25.51 -15.07 -12.65
CA ASP A 132 -26.13 -16.37 -12.85
C ASP A 132 -25.18 -17.50 -12.37
N PRO A 133 -25.54 -18.30 -11.37
CA PRO A 133 -26.74 -18.20 -10.53
C PRO A 133 -26.66 -17.03 -9.53
N ASP A 134 -27.80 -16.42 -9.22
CA ASP A 134 -27.87 -15.33 -8.24
C ASP A 134 -28.23 -15.88 -6.85
N THR A 135 -27.24 -16.06 -5.99
CA THR A 135 -27.40 -16.54 -4.62
C THR A 135 -26.72 -15.59 -3.62
N VAL A 136 -27.21 -15.54 -2.41
CA VAL A 136 -26.66 -14.69 -1.33
C VAL A 136 -25.19 -14.99 -1.09
N ASP A 137 -24.81 -16.27 -1.02
CA ASP A 137 -23.43 -16.71 -0.81
C ASP A 137 -22.51 -16.28 -1.98
N LEU A 138 -22.99 -16.36 -3.23
CA LEU A 138 -22.22 -15.90 -4.38
C LEU A 138 -22.04 -14.39 -4.36
N ARG A 139 -23.08 -13.60 -4.02
CA ARG A 139 -23.00 -12.14 -3.88
C ARG A 139 -21.94 -11.73 -2.85
N GLU A 140 -21.88 -12.42 -1.70
CA GLU A 140 -20.86 -12.15 -0.67
C GLU A 140 -19.44 -12.45 -1.17
N ARG A 141 -19.24 -13.59 -1.83
CA ARG A 141 -17.93 -13.99 -2.39
C ARG A 141 -17.49 -13.06 -3.52
N VAL A 142 -18.38 -12.65 -4.40
CA VAL A 142 -18.11 -11.66 -5.46
C VAL A 142 -17.71 -10.32 -4.86
N THR A 143 -18.45 -9.85 -3.86
CA THR A 143 -18.11 -8.60 -3.16
C THR A 143 -16.72 -8.68 -2.50
N ALA A 144 -16.40 -9.80 -1.86
CA ALA A 144 -15.10 -10.02 -1.24
C ALA A 144 -13.97 -10.08 -2.29
N SER A 145 -14.19 -10.74 -3.43
CA SER A 145 -13.23 -10.81 -4.54
C SER A 145 -12.93 -9.43 -5.13
N ILE A 146 -13.96 -8.62 -5.34
CA ILE A 146 -13.78 -7.24 -5.83
C ILE A 146 -12.98 -6.39 -4.83
N LYS A 147 -13.28 -6.50 -3.53
CA LYS A 147 -12.52 -5.80 -2.49
C LYS A 147 -11.05 -6.25 -2.45
N ALA A 148 -10.79 -7.56 -2.61
CA ALA A 148 -9.43 -8.09 -2.66
C ALA A 148 -8.66 -7.58 -3.89
N MET A 149 -9.29 -7.56 -5.06
CA MET A 149 -8.72 -6.99 -6.29
C MET A 149 -8.37 -5.52 -6.13
N LEU A 150 -9.26 -4.71 -5.52
CA LEU A 150 -8.97 -3.31 -5.26
C LEU A 150 -7.81 -3.15 -4.28
N LYS A 151 -7.79 -3.91 -3.20
CA LYS A 151 -6.68 -3.86 -2.23
C LYS A 151 -5.33 -4.14 -2.88
N GLU A 152 -5.28 -5.03 -3.86
CA GLU A 152 -4.05 -5.39 -4.58
C GLU A 152 -3.65 -4.36 -5.64
N ARG A 153 -4.61 -3.86 -6.43
CA ARG A 153 -4.34 -3.09 -7.65
C ARG A 153 -4.57 -1.59 -7.52
N SER A 154 -5.32 -1.15 -6.49
CA SER A 154 -5.70 0.25 -6.34
C SER A 154 -4.52 1.12 -5.89
N ARG A 155 -4.45 2.30 -6.45
CA ARG A 155 -3.53 3.36 -6.03
C ARG A 155 -4.17 4.74 -6.25
N PRO A 156 -3.72 5.77 -5.59
CA PRO A 156 -4.13 7.12 -5.95
C PRO A 156 -3.58 7.50 -7.33
N GLY A 157 -4.28 8.36 -8.05
CA GLY A 157 -3.65 9.10 -9.14
C GLY A 157 -2.46 9.89 -8.59
N LEU A 158 -1.41 10.02 -9.36
CA LEU A 158 -0.16 10.66 -8.93
C LEU A 158 0.19 11.83 -9.87
N PRO A 159 0.96 12.83 -9.40
CA PRO A 159 1.51 13.84 -10.27
C PRO A 159 2.36 13.24 -11.40
N PRO A 160 2.62 13.97 -12.47
CA PRO A 160 3.38 13.48 -13.61
C PRO A 160 4.80 13.04 -13.21
N LYS A 161 5.33 12.03 -13.88
CA LYS A 161 6.70 11.52 -13.63
C LYS A 161 7.79 12.55 -13.95
N ARG A 162 7.49 13.51 -14.81
CA ARG A 162 8.41 14.58 -15.22
C ARG A 162 7.59 15.83 -15.52
N PRO A 163 8.16 17.02 -15.28
CA PRO A 163 7.54 18.29 -15.66
C PRO A 163 7.12 18.30 -17.13
N GLY A 164 5.92 18.80 -17.40
CA GLY A 164 5.35 18.92 -18.75
C GLY A 164 4.70 17.64 -19.31
N LEU A 165 4.67 16.56 -18.56
CA LEU A 165 3.83 15.38 -18.87
C LEU A 165 2.45 15.52 -18.24
N ALA A 166 1.49 14.74 -18.75
CA ALA A 166 0.19 14.58 -18.10
C ALA A 166 0.33 13.88 -16.75
N ASP A 167 -0.66 14.10 -15.87
CA ASP A 167 -0.78 13.38 -14.60
C ASP A 167 -0.77 11.86 -14.84
N ASP A 168 -0.24 11.13 -13.87
CA ASP A 168 -0.24 9.67 -13.85
C ASP A 168 -1.52 9.19 -13.16
N ASP A 169 -2.66 9.46 -13.79
CA ASP A 169 -3.96 9.05 -13.30
C ASP A 169 -4.04 7.54 -13.11
N PHE A 170 -4.76 7.10 -12.09
CA PHE A 170 -5.06 5.70 -11.93
C PHE A 170 -6.28 5.32 -12.77
N ILE A 171 -6.09 4.37 -13.68
CA ILE A 171 -7.18 3.84 -14.52
C ILE A 171 -7.57 2.47 -13.98
N LEU A 172 -8.77 2.38 -13.40
CA LEU A 172 -9.39 1.12 -13.02
C LEU A 172 -10.09 0.53 -14.24
N SER A 173 -9.50 -0.52 -14.80
CA SER A 173 -10.10 -1.16 -15.97
C SER A 173 -11.35 -1.95 -15.58
N ARG A 174 -12.41 -1.79 -16.36
CA ARG A 174 -13.64 -2.57 -16.26
C ARG A 174 -13.38 -4.07 -16.35
N SER A 175 -12.37 -4.48 -17.13
CA SER A 175 -11.99 -5.87 -17.28
C SER A 175 -11.47 -6.49 -15.97
N TRP A 176 -10.81 -5.72 -15.10
CA TRP A 176 -10.35 -6.22 -13.79
C TRP A 176 -11.53 -6.54 -12.86
N ILE A 177 -12.58 -5.74 -12.93
CA ILE A 177 -13.81 -6.01 -12.17
C ILE A 177 -14.46 -7.31 -12.68
N SER A 178 -14.60 -7.45 -14.00
CA SER A 178 -15.15 -8.66 -14.60
C SER A 178 -14.26 -9.90 -14.32
N GLU A 179 -12.94 -9.77 -14.36
CA GLU A 179 -11.99 -10.82 -13.96
C GLU A 179 -12.22 -11.23 -12.50
N ALA A 180 -12.33 -10.25 -11.58
CA ALA A 180 -12.56 -10.52 -10.17
C ALA A 180 -13.88 -11.25 -9.91
N ILE A 181 -14.92 -11.00 -10.71
CA ILE A 181 -16.20 -11.72 -10.62
C ILE A 181 -16.03 -13.14 -11.18
N SER A 182 -15.48 -13.29 -12.36
CA SER A 182 -15.32 -14.60 -13.03
C SER A 182 -14.38 -15.58 -12.32
N THR A 183 -13.52 -15.11 -11.42
CA THR A 183 -12.65 -16.00 -10.62
C THR A 183 -13.36 -16.63 -9.44
N VAL A 184 -14.58 -16.21 -9.14
CA VAL A 184 -15.35 -16.73 -8.00
C VAL A 184 -15.97 -18.08 -8.36
N VAL A 185 -15.64 -19.11 -7.59
CA VAL A 185 -16.17 -20.46 -7.80
C VAL A 185 -17.69 -20.48 -7.65
N GLY A 186 -18.40 -21.01 -8.66
CA GLY A 186 -19.84 -21.10 -8.67
C GLY A 186 -20.55 -19.95 -9.40
N GLU A 187 -19.80 -19.04 -9.98
CA GLU A 187 -20.31 -18.09 -10.98
C GLU A 187 -20.24 -18.79 -12.36
N ASP A 188 -21.35 -18.85 -13.07
CA ASP A 188 -21.43 -19.40 -14.41
C ASP A 188 -21.40 -18.29 -15.46
N SER A 189 -22.10 -17.17 -15.20
CA SER A 189 -22.06 -15.98 -16.05
C SER A 189 -22.45 -14.72 -15.29
N HIS A 190 -22.03 -13.55 -15.79
CA HIS A 190 -22.43 -12.26 -15.25
C HIS A 190 -22.57 -11.19 -16.32
N VAL A 191 -23.41 -10.22 -16.04
CA VAL A 191 -23.53 -8.99 -16.83
C VAL A 191 -23.17 -7.79 -15.96
N LEU A 192 -22.01 -7.19 -16.23
CA LEU A 192 -21.57 -5.97 -15.54
C LEU A 192 -22.25 -4.76 -16.21
N ALA A 193 -23.29 -4.22 -15.57
CA ALA A 193 -23.99 -3.04 -16.09
C ALA A 193 -23.24 -1.73 -15.77
N LEU A 194 -22.69 -1.61 -14.56
CA LEU A 194 -21.86 -0.49 -14.14
C LEU A 194 -20.55 -1.02 -13.48
N PRO A 195 -19.42 -0.37 -13.74
CA PRO A 195 -19.21 0.76 -14.65
C PRO A 195 -19.33 0.35 -16.14
N ALA A 196 -19.81 1.28 -16.96
CA ALA A 196 -19.94 1.04 -18.41
C ALA A 196 -18.58 0.99 -19.15
N GLY A 197 -17.54 1.55 -18.57
CA GLY A 197 -16.19 1.61 -19.11
C GLY A 197 -15.15 1.72 -17.99
N ASP A 198 -13.90 1.95 -18.38
CA ASP A 198 -12.82 2.20 -17.44
C ASP A 198 -13.04 3.49 -16.67
N LEU A 199 -12.65 3.50 -15.39
CA LEU A 199 -12.77 4.64 -14.49
C LEU A 199 -11.41 5.28 -14.27
N THR A 200 -11.36 6.61 -14.31
CA THR A 200 -10.14 7.38 -14.11
C THR A 200 -10.17 8.12 -12.78
N TYR A 201 -9.14 7.95 -11.98
CA TYR A 201 -8.96 8.61 -10.69
C TYR A 201 -7.77 9.56 -10.80
N SER A 202 -8.06 10.85 -10.67
CA SER A 202 -7.06 11.92 -10.75
C SER A 202 -6.16 11.96 -9.51
N VAL A 203 -5.17 12.83 -9.53
CA VAL A 203 -4.15 12.99 -8.47
C VAL A 203 -4.77 13.03 -7.07
N GLY A 204 -4.26 12.17 -6.20
CA GLY A 204 -4.70 12.03 -4.81
C GLY A 204 -6.03 11.30 -4.61
N ARG A 205 -6.71 10.87 -5.67
CA ARG A 205 -8.00 10.17 -5.60
C ARG A 205 -7.82 8.68 -5.90
N MET A 206 -8.56 7.84 -5.18
CA MET A 206 -8.55 6.39 -5.38
C MET A 206 -9.87 5.75 -4.94
N PRO A 207 -10.24 4.57 -5.46
CA PRO A 207 -11.38 3.81 -4.97
C PRO A 207 -10.99 3.01 -3.73
N LEU A 208 -11.59 3.32 -2.59
CA LEU A 208 -11.48 2.54 -1.36
C LEU A 208 -12.83 1.90 -1.00
N THR A 209 -13.88 2.70 -1.06
CA THR A 209 -15.25 2.21 -0.80
C THR A 209 -15.83 1.54 -2.04
N VAL A 210 -16.44 0.37 -1.85
CA VAL A 210 -17.11 -0.40 -2.90
C VAL A 210 -18.58 -0.58 -2.55
N ASN A 211 -19.44 -0.14 -3.44
CA ASN A 211 -20.88 -0.36 -3.38
C ASN A 211 -21.28 -1.30 -4.52
N VAL A 212 -21.70 -2.52 -4.19
CA VAL A 212 -22.16 -3.49 -5.18
C VAL A 212 -23.67 -3.64 -5.10
N SER A 213 -24.34 -3.45 -6.21
CA SER A 213 -25.79 -3.67 -6.40
C SER A 213 -25.98 -4.86 -7.33
N PHE A 214 -26.77 -5.82 -6.90
CA PHE A 214 -27.13 -7.01 -7.68
C PHE A 214 -28.54 -6.79 -8.25
N VAL A 215 -28.74 -7.08 -9.52
CA VAL A 215 -30.01 -6.88 -10.27
C VAL A 215 -30.47 -8.17 -10.91
#